data_7909426f0dc324e587e602112a3113ea
#
_entry.id   7909426f0dc324e587e602112a3113ea
#
_cell.length_a   1.000
_cell.length_b   1.000
_cell.length_c   1.000
_cell.angle_alpha   90.00
_cell.angle_beta   90.00
_cell.angle_gamma   90.00
#
_symmetry.space_group_name_H-M   'P 1'
#
loop_
_entity.id
_entity.type
_entity.pdbx_description
1 polymer ?
#
loop_
_entity_poly.entity_id
_entity_poly.type
_entity_poly.pdbx_seq_one_letter_code
_entity_poly.pdbx_strand_id
1 'polypeptide(L)'
;CTHNSRRSQFSQIWAQTAADYFGVPVVCLSGGVEVTAFNERAVASTVRSGFKVEHGTGLNPVYVVRHSTEGEGVSAFSKVFDDPANAGGPFAAVMTCAHADEHCPFIPDAEVRLAVRYEDPKAFDDTPEEGARYDERSDQIASEMLYVFSQIKLPS
;
A
#
# COMPACT_ATOMS: atom_id res chain seq x y z
N CYS A 1 -0.48 -5.90 -5.75
CA CYS A 1 0.50 -6.99 -5.89
C CYS A 1 -0.16 -8.35 -5.65
N THR A 2 0.55 -9.46 -5.85
CA THR A 2 -0.08 -10.81 -5.81
C THR A 2 -0.76 -11.11 -4.46
N HIS A 3 -0.04 -10.98 -3.36
CA HIS A 3 -0.51 -11.38 -2.04
C HIS A 3 -1.07 -10.23 -1.19
N ASN A 4 -1.02 -9.00 -1.66
CA ASN A 4 -1.39 -7.81 -0.90
C ASN A 4 -0.77 -7.82 0.52
N SER A 5 0.52 -8.08 0.59
CA SER A 5 1.22 -8.37 1.85
C SER A 5 2.34 -7.38 2.21
N ARG A 6 3.05 -6.83 1.24
CA ARG A 6 4.21 -5.94 1.45
C ARG A 6 4.13 -4.67 0.62
N ARG A 7 4.52 -4.73 -0.65
CA ARG A 7 4.66 -3.57 -1.56
C ARG A 7 3.37 -2.78 -1.73
N SER A 8 2.26 -3.45 -1.96
CA SER A 8 0.95 -2.80 -2.10
C SER A 8 0.44 -2.20 -0.78
N GLN A 9 0.79 -2.79 0.36
CA GLN A 9 0.47 -2.22 1.66
C GLN A 9 1.26 -0.92 1.89
N PHE A 10 2.56 -0.92 1.64
CA PHE A 10 3.37 0.30 1.69
C PHE A 10 2.84 1.37 0.74
N SER A 11 2.46 0.96 -0.48
CA SER A 11 1.94 1.90 -1.48
C SER A 11 0.63 2.53 -1.05
N GLN A 12 -0.30 1.77 -0.49
CA GLN A 12 -1.55 2.31 0.06
C GLN A 12 -1.29 3.31 1.18
N ILE A 13 -0.46 2.94 2.15
CA ILE A 13 -0.17 3.75 3.33
C ILE A 13 0.51 5.07 2.93
N TRP A 14 1.56 5.00 2.13
CA TRP A 14 2.29 6.19 1.70
C TRP A 14 1.51 7.05 0.71
N ALA A 15 0.73 6.44 -0.18
CA ALA A 15 -0.14 7.19 -1.10
C ALA A 15 -1.22 7.97 -0.33
N GLN A 16 -1.89 7.34 0.65
CA GLN A 16 -2.88 8.04 1.46
C GLN A 16 -2.24 9.15 2.31
N THR A 17 -1.08 8.89 2.89
CA THR A 17 -0.31 9.88 3.64
C THR A 17 0.05 11.09 2.77
N ALA A 18 0.52 10.84 1.56
CA ALA A 18 0.85 11.89 0.60
C ALA A 18 -0.39 12.66 0.14
N ALA A 19 -1.50 11.95 -0.15
CA ALA A 19 -2.76 12.57 -0.52
C ALA A 19 -3.25 13.53 0.58
N ASP A 20 -3.22 13.08 1.83
CA ASP A 20 -3.63 13.88 2.97
C ASP A 20 -2.72 15.10 3.15
N TYR A 21 -1.41 14.91 3.02
CA TYR A 21 -0.42 16.00 3.15
C TYR A 21 -0.61 17.09 2.09
N PHE A 22 -0.87 16.70 0.85
CA PHE A 22 -1.07 17.66 -0.26
C PHE A 22 -2.54 18.08 -0.43
N GLY A 23 -3.46 17.61 0.40
CA GLY A 23 -4.87 17.95 0.32
C GLY A 23 -5.58 17.38 -0.92
N VAL A 24 -5.11 16.28 -1.45
CA VAL A 24 -5.72 15.61 -2.61
C VAL A 24 -6.88 14.73 -2.13
N PRO A 25 -8.13 14.98 -2.56
CA PRO A 25 -9.31 14.29 -2.02
C PRO A 25 -9.53 12.93 -2.69
N VAL A 26 -8.65 11.98 -2.44
CA VAL A 26 -8.73 10.60 -2.94
C VAL A 26 -8.63 9.61 -1.79
N VAL A 27 -9.21 8.44 -2.00
CA VAL A 27 -9.08 7.28 -1.10
C VAL A 27 -8.12 6.30 -1.75
N CYS A 28 -7.06 5.95 -1.05
CA CYS A 28 -6.06 4.99 -1.51
C CYS A 28 -6.34 3.64 -0.88
N LEU A 29 -6.46 2.63 -1.73
CA LEU A 29 -6.81 1.27 -1.36
C LEU A 29 -5.75 0.30 -1.88
N SER A 30 -5.75 -0.92 -1.40
CA SER A 30 -4.86 -1.95 -1.90
C SER A 30 -5.60 -3.28 -2.10
N GLY A 31 -5.03 -4.13 -2.92
CA GLY A 31 -5.58 -5.46 -3.18
C GLY A 31 -4.55 -6.36 -3.84
N GLY A 32 -4.86 -7.63 -3.90
CA GLY A 32 -4.04 -8.63 -4.54
C GLY A 32 -4.87 -9.62 -5.36
N VAL A 33 -4.21 -10.66 -5.80
CA VAL A 33 -4.85 -11.81 -6.48
C VAL A 33 -5.22 -12.89 -5.46
N GLU A 34 -4.46 -12.96 -4.37
CA GLU A 34 -4.66 -13.90 -3.28
C GLU A 34 -4.67 -13.18 -1.94
N VAL A 35 -5.45 -13.71 -1.00
CA VAL A 35 -5.50 -13.20 0.38
C VAL A 35 -4.46 -13.92 1.23
N THR A 36 -3.64 -13.15 1.93
CA THR A 36 -2.68 -13.66 2.92
C THR A 36 -2.79 -12.88 4.22
N ALA A 37 -1.85 -11.99 4.48
CA ALA A 37 -1.89 -11.02 5.58
C ALA A 37 -0.93 -9.87 5.29
N PHE A 38 -1.15 -8.72 5.88
CA PHE A 38 -0.15 -7.66 5.94
C PHE A 38 1.06 -8.22 6.69
N ASN A 39 2.17 -8.40 6.01
CA ASN A 39 3.34 -9.08 6.55
C ASN A 39 3.90 -8.36 7.77
N GLU A 40 4.18 -9.10 8.84
CA GLU A 40 4.65 -8.54 10.12
C GLU A 40 5.96 -7.73 10.00
N ARG A 41 6.84 -8.09 9.04
CA ARG A 41 8.08 -7.35 8.77
C ARG A 41 7.79 -6.00 8.14
N ALA A 42 6.79 -5.96 7.26
CA ALA A 42 6.32 -4.71 6.66
C ALA A 42 5.60 -3.84 7.70
N VAL A 43 4.82 -4.44 8.59
CA VAL A 43 4.22 -3.73 9.74
C VAL A 43 5.31 -3.10 10.61
N ALA A 44 6.34 -3.88 10.96
CA ALA A 44 7.46 -3.37 11.77
C ALA A 44 8.18 -2.20 11.10
N SER A 45 8.40 -2.28 9.78
CA SER A 45 8.98 -1.17 9.00
C SER A 45 8.07 0.07 9.02
N THR A 46 6.76 -0.12 8.92
CA THR A 46 5.79 0.97 9.02
C THR A 46 5.88 1.68 10.38
N VAL A 47 6.01 0.93 11.46
CA VAL A 47 6.22 1.50 12.81
C VAL A 47 7.55 2.26 12.89
N ARG A 48 8.63 1.71 12.35
CA ARG A 48 9.95 2.39 12.32
C ARG A 48 9.90 3.69 11.50
N SER A 49 9.04 3.78 10.51
CA SER A 49 8.81 5.01 9.74
C SER A 49 8.07 6.11 10.51
N GLY A 50 7.58 5.82 11.71
CA GLY A 50 6.93 6.78 12.60
C GLY A 50 5.41 6.69 12.64
N PHE A 51 4.79 5.77 11.91
CA PHE A 51 3.34 5.55 11.99
C PHE A 51 2.93 4.92 13.32
N LYS A 52 1.77 5.29 13.81
CA LYS A 52 1.10 4.56 14.88
C LYS A 52 0.27 3.44 14.25
N VAL A 53 0.46 2.23 14.73
CA VAL A 53 -0.20 1.04 14.19
C VAL A 53 -0.96 0.33 15.30
N GLU A 54 -2.27 0.22 15.12
CA GLU A 54 -3.15 -0.60 15.94
C GLU A 54 -3.52 -1.83 15.13
N HIS A 55 -3.65 -2.98 15.76
CA HIS A 55 -3.99 -4.21 15.05
C HIS A 55 -5.11 -4.99 15.75
N GLY A 56 -5.93 -5.63 14.94
CA GLY A 56 -6.92 -6.60 15.38
C GLY A 56 -6.31 -7.98 15.64
N THR A 57 -7.18 -8.97 15.65
CA THR A 57 -6.82 -10.37 15.92
C THR A 57 -7.09 -11.26 14.70
N GLY A 58 -6.59 -12.49 14.74
CA GLY A 58 -6.79 -13.47 13.67
C GLY A 58 -5.59 -13.65 12.76
N LEU A 59 -5.76 -14.47 11.72
CA LEU A 59 -4.70 -14.80 10.76
C LEU A 59 -4.44 -13.71 9.72
N ASN A 60 -5.42 -12.85 9.47
CA ASN A 60 -5.33 -11.70 8.59
C ASN A 60 -5.93 -10.49 9.31
N PRO A 61 -5.24 -9.97 10.34
CA PRO A 61 -5.79 -8.88 11.14
C PRO A 61 -5.87 -7.58 10.34
N VAL A 62 -6.88 -6.77 10.67
CA VAL A 62 -6.96 -5.40 10.17
C VAL A 62 -6.02 -4.54 11.01
N TYR A 63 -5.12 -3.85 10.35
CA TYR A 63 -4.25 -2.84 10.97
C TYR A 63 -4.82 -1.46 10.68
N VAL A 64 -4.86 -0.61 11.70
CA VAL A 64 -5.18 0.82 11.53
C VAL A 64 -3.87 1.59 11.64
N VAL A 65 -3.47 2.20 10.54
CA VAL A 65 -2.19 2.90 10.40
C VAL A 65 -2.45 4.41 10.36
N ARG A 66 -1.86 5.15 11.30
CA ARG A 66 -2.08 6.58 11.46
C ARG A 66 -0.79 7.36 11.29
N HIS A 67 -0.80 8.36 10.41
CA HIS A 67 0.29 9.33 10.27
C HIS A 67 0.08 10.58 11.14
N SER A 68 -1.10 10.76 11.72
CA SER A 68 -1.41 11.86 12.61
C SER A 68 -2.36 11.42 13.74
N THR A 69 -2.54 12.27 14.75
CA THR A 69 -3.49 12.03 15.83
C THR A 69 -4.94 12.32 15.42
N GLU A 70 -5.11 13.01 14.30
CA GLU A 70 -6.40 13.35 13.73
C GLU A 70 -6.73 12.44 12.55
N GLY A 71 -8.02 12.17 12.36
CA GLY A 71 -8.50 11.34 11.25
C GLY A 71 -8.63 9.85 11.62
N GLU A 72 -9.22 9.12 10.70
CA GLU A 72 -9.57 7.70 10.90
C GLU A 72 -8.41 6.72 10.71
N GLY A 73 -7.34 7.17 10.06
CA GLY A 73 -6.22 6.30 9.69
C GLY A 73 -6.52 5.45 8.47
N VAL A 74 -5.54 4.64 8.08
CA VAL A 74 -5.61 3.73 6.95
C VAL A 74 -5.92 2.33 7.47
N SER A 75 -7.01 1.72 6.99
CA SER A 75 -7.31 0.31 7.24
C SER A 75 -6.49 -0.55 6.28
N ALA A 76 -5.50 -1.25 6.82
CA ALA A 76 -4.54 -2.04 6.06
C ALA A 76 -4.69 -3.53 6.41
N PHE A 77 -5.10 -4.33 5.46
CA PHE A 77 -5.20 -5.79 5.57
C PHE A 77 -5.14 -6.42 4.19
N SER A 78 -4.76 -7.68 4.13
CA SER A 78 -4.70 -8.39 2.86
C SER A 78 -6.11 -8.72 2.36
N LYS A 79 -6.37 -8.39 1.09
CA LYS A 79 -7.65 -8.66 0.41
C LYS A 79 -7.43 -8.77 -1.08
N VAL A 80 -8.35 -9.39 -1.77
CA VAL A 80 -8.37 -9.38 -3.24
C VAL A 80 -8.73 -7.97 -3.74
N PHE A 81 -8.33 -7.66 -4.98
CA PHE A 81 -8.54 -6.31 -5.52
C PHE A 81 -10.03 -5.94 -5.67
N ASP A 82 -10.89 -6.91 -5.87
CA ASP A 82 -12.35 -6.75 -5.99
C ASP A 82 -13.12 -7.01 -4.68
N ASP A 83 -12.42 -6.99 -3.55
CA ASP A 83 -13.07 -7.07 -2.23
C ASP A 83 -14.09 -5.93 -2.07
N PRO A 84 -15.26 -6.18 -1.44
CA PRO A 84 -16.24 -5.12 -1.17
C PRO A 84 -15.68 -3.90 -0.45
N ALA A 85 -14.64 -4.07 0.36
CA ALA A 85 -13.95 -2.95 1.03
C ALA A 85 -13.26 -1.99 0.04
N ASN A 86 -13.03 -2.42 -1.19
CA ASN A 86 -12.47 -1.62 -2.28
C ASN A 86 -13.54 -1.05 -3.22
N ALA A 87 -14.81 -1.29 -2.99
CA ALA A 87 -15.87 -0.75 -3.80
C ALA A 87 -15.96 0.78 -3.69
N GLY A 88 -16.19 1.47 -4.80
CA GLY A 88 -16.29 2.93 -4.72
C GLY A 88 -16.17 3.70 -6.04
N GLY A 89 -16.38 3.07 -7.16
CA GLY A 89 -16.39 3.74 -8.47
C GLY A 89 -15.03 3.72 -9.20
N PRO A 90 -14.87 4.53 -10.26
CA PRO A 90 -13.70 4.47 -11.11
C PRO A 90 -12.40 4.87 -10.36
N PHE A 91 -11.31 4.20 -10.69
CA PHE A 91 -10.01 4.39 -10.02
C PHE A 91 -8.85 4.15 -10.97
N ALA A 92 -7.67 4.60 -10.59
CA ALA A 92 -6.41 4.22 -11.22
C ALA A 92 -5.84 2.99 -10.51
N ALA A 93 -5.53 1.94 -11.26
CA ALA A 93 -4.90 0.73 -10.74
C ALA A 93 -3.39 0.81 -10.87
N VAL A 94 -2.68 0.83 -9.75
CA VAL A 94 -1.22 0.85 -9.70
C VAL A 94 -0.70 -0.57 -9.43
N MET A 95 0.00 -1.14 -10.41
CA MET A 95 0.52 -2.51 -10.35
C MET A 95 1.94 -2.50 -9.76
N THR A 96 2.05 -2.89 -8.49
CA THR A 96 3.29 -2.75 -7.72
C THR A 96 4.27 -3.92 -7.83
N CYS A 97 3.88 -5.01 -8.50
CA CYS A 97 4.79 -6.12 -8.78
C CYS A 97 4.58 -6.67 -10.18
N ALA A 98 5.65 -7.23 -10.75
CA ALA A 98 5.62 -7.78 -12.11
C ALA A 98 4.58 -8.90 -12.26
N HIS A 99 4.51 -9.82 -11.29
CA HIS A 99 3.57 -10.94 -11.36
C HIS A 99 2.10 -10.48 -11.41
N ALA A 100 1.72 -9.53 -10.58
CA ALA A 100 0.35 -8.99 -10.61
C ALA A 100 0.08 -8.23 -11.91
N ASP A 101 1.04 -7.49 -12.43
CA ASP A 101 0.91 -6.77 -13.69
C ASP A 101 0.74 -7.70 -14.88
N GLU A 102 1.45 -8.82 -14.89
CA GLU A 102 1.41 -9.80 -15.99
C GLU A 102 0.23 -10.78 -15.89
N HIS A 103 -0.19 -11.15 -14.68
CA HIS A 103 -1.16 -12.23 -14.42
C HIS A 103 -2.51 -11.74 -13.89
N CYS A 104 -2.67 -10.47 -13.56
CA CYS A 104 -3.96 -9.91 -13.25
C CYS A 104 -4.68 -9.56 -14.56
N PRO A 105 -5.63 -10.38 -15.01
CA PRO A 105 -6.11 -10.31 -16.41
C PRO A 105 -6.93 -9.05 -16.69
N PHE A 106 -7.79 -8.65 -15.75
CA PHE A 106 -8.69 -7.52 -15.93
C PHE A 106 -9.11 -6.97 -14.57
N ILE A 107 -9.09 -5.66 -14.45
CA ILE A 107 -9.59 -4.95 -13.26
C ILE A 107 -10.78 -4.11 -13.70
N PRO A 108 -12.02 -4.55 -13.41
CA PRO A 108 -13.21 -3.78 -13.74
C PRO A 108 -13.17 -2.40 -13.09
N ASP A 109 -13.74 -1.40 -13.76
CA ASP A 109 -13.84 -0.02 -13.29
C ASP A 109 -12.51 0.74 -13.16
N ALA A 110 -11.38 0.12 -13.48
CA ALA A 110 -10.10 0.85 -13.58
C ALA A 110 -10.09 1.71 -14.85
N GLU A 111 -9.99 3.02 -14.69
CA GLU A 111 -9.87 3.96 -15.81
C GLU A 111 -8.49 3.87 -16.46
N VAL A 112 -7.47 3.54 -15.67
CA VAL A 112 -6.09 3.42 -16.13
C VAL A 112 -5.36 2.37 -15.29
N ARG A 113 -4.43 1.66 -15.92
CA ARG A 113 -3.55 0.69 -15.29
C ARG A 113 -2.10 1.16 -15.45
N LEU A 114 -1.43 1.40 -14.34
CA LEU A 114 -0.08 1.95 -14.29
C LEU A 114 0.87 0.92 -13.67
N ALA A 115 1.92 0.56 -14.40
CA ALA A 115 2.97 -0.31 -13.88
C ALA A 115 3.99 0.53 -13.10
N VAL A 116 3.99 0.38 -11.77
CA VAL A 116 4.96 0.99 -10.87
C VAL A 116 5.55 -0.14 -10.02
N ARG A 117 6.48 -0.86 -10.60
CA ARG A 117 7.00 -2.12 -10.06
C ARG A 117 8.10 -1.86 -9.05
N TYR A 118 8.01 -2.55 -7.91
CA TYR A 118 9.01 -2.53 -6.84
C TYR A 118 9.59 -3.92 -6.63
N GLU A 119 10.86 -3.99 -6.28
CA GLU A 119 11.47 -5.24 -5.85
C GLU A 119 10.91 -5.69 -4.50
N ASP A 120 10.69 -6.99 -4.35
CA ASP A 120 10.16 -7.56 -3.12
C ASP A 120 11.25 -7.68 -2.06
N PRO A 121 11.12 -7.06 -0.89
CA PRO A 121 12.11 -7.21 0.19
C PRO A 121 12.12 -8.62 0.80
N LYS A 122 11.17 -9.48 0.46
CA LYS A 122 11.06 -10.87 0.92
C LYS A 122 12.36 -11.67 0.72
N ALA A 123 13.14 -11.37 -0.33
CA ALA A 123 14.40 -12.05 -0.60
C ALA A 123 15.39 -11.95 0.57
N PHE A 124 15.22 -10.97 1.46
CA PHE A 124 16.09 -10.73 2.62
C PHE A 124 15.48 -11.19 3.94
N ASP A 125 14.32 -11.87 3.90
CA ASP A 125 13.69 -12.43 5.10
C ASP A 125 14.67 -13.38 5.82
N ASP A 126 14.71 -13.28 7.15
CA ASP A 126 15.57 -14.10 8.03
C ASP A 126 17.07 -13.89 7.80
N THR A 127 17.45 -12.75 7.24
CA THR A 127 18.85 -12.33 7.09
C THR A 127 19.16 -11.11 7.98
N PRO A 128 20.45 -10.81 8.25
CA PRO A 128 20.82 -9.59 8.98
C PRO A 128 20.40 -8.29 8.29
N GLU A 129 20.12 -8.31 6.98
CA GLU A 129 19.71 -7.15 6.20
C GLU A 129 18.18 -6.94 6.15
N GLU A 130 17.40 -7.86 6.70
CA GLU A 130 15.92 -7.85 6.61
C GLU A 130 15.32 -6.47 6.93
N GLY A 131 15.59 -5.96 8.13
CA GLY A 131 15.05 -4.66 8.55
C GLY A 131 15.44 -3.52 7.63
N ALA A 132 16.71 -3.45 7.24
CA ALA A 132 17.21 -2.41 6.36
C ALA A 132 16.59 -2.46 4.97
N ARG A 133 16.36 -3.64 4.42
CA ARG A 133 15.76 -3.81 3.09
C ARG A 133 14.27 -3.49 3.06
N TYR A 134 13.54 -3.85 4.11
CA TYR A 134 12.14 -3.42 4.25
C TYR A 134 12.04 -1.90 4.37
N ASP A 135 12.90 -1.27 5.17
CA ASP A 135 12.93 0.18 5.33
C ASP A 135 13.31 0.89 4.02
N GLU A 136 14.31 0.39 3.31
CA GLU A 136 14.72 0.91 2.00
C GLU A 136 13.56 0.89 1.01
N ARG A 137 12.78 -0.19 0.96
CA ARG A 137 11.65 -0.31 0.07
C ARG A 137 10.51 0.63 0.47
N SER A 138 10.23 0.71 1.76
CA SER A 138 9.26 1.67 2.28
C SER A 138 9.64 3.11 1.94
N ASP A 139 10.89 3.49 2.15
CA ASP A 139 11.39 4.84 1.86
C ASP A 139 11.35 5.18 0.37
N GLN A 140 11.67 4.21 -0.50
CA GLN A 140 11.54 4.38 -1.95
C GLN A 140 10.08 4.67 -2.33
N ILE A 141 9.15 3.87 -1.84
CA ILE A 141 7.72 4.04 -2.11
C ILE A 141 7.23 5.38 -1.57
N ALA A 142 7.66 5.75 -0.36
CA ALA A 142 7.34 7.04 0.25
C ALA A 142 7.77 8.21 -0.64
N SER A 143 9.02 8.20 -1.10
CA SER A 143 9.58 9.25 -1.95
C SER A 143 8.81 9.39 -3.26
N GLU A 144 8.47 8.27 -3.89
CA GLU A 144 7.74 8.27 -5.15
C GLU A 144 6.30 8.72 -4.98
N MET A 145 5.60 8.27 -3.93
CA MET A 145 4.22 8.69 -3.66
C MET A 145 4.14 10.18 -3.29
N LEU A 146 5.04 10.67 -2.48
CA LEU A 146 5.12 12.10 -2.16
C LEU A 146 5.38 12.93 -3.44
N TYR A 147 6.27 12.47 -4.32
CA TYR A 147 6.50 13.14 -5.58
C TYR A 147 5.25 13.16 -6.46
N VAL A 148 4.61 12.01 -6.67
CA VAL A 148 3.41 11.89 -7.51
C VAL A 148 2.31 12.83 -7.02
N PHE A 149 1.98 12.78 -5.73
CA PHE A 149 0.91 13.61 -5.18
C PHE A 149 1.25 15.10 -5.17
N SER A 150 2.54 15.45 -5.08
CA SER A 150 2.98 16.85 -5.21
C SER A 150 2.74 17.44 -6.61
N GLN A 151 2.62 16.58 -7.63
CA GLN A 151 2.40 16.99 -9.02
C GLN A 151 0.92 17.05 -9.41
N ILE A 152 0.03 16.58 -8.57
CA ILE A 152 -1.40 16.61 -8.84
C ILE A 152 -1.92 18.03 -8.67
N LYS A 153 -2.46 18.58 -9.76
CA LYS A 153 -3.08 19.90 -9.72
C LYS A 153 -4.54 19.76 -9.34
N LEU A 154 -4.90 20.40 -8.24
CA LEU A 154 -6.29 20.46 -7.83
C LEU A 154 -7.03 21.52 -8.66
N PRO A 155 -8.33 21.30 -8.97
CA PRO A 155 -9.14 22.33 -9.58
C PRO A 155 -9.19 23.57 -8.69
N SER A 156 -9.04 24.70 -9.27
CA SER A 156 -9.11 26.00 -8.58
C SER A 156 -10.57 26.42 -8.34
#